data_d02eaec4173502ae946f5f49bfcde569
#
_entry.id   d02eaec4173502ae946f5f49bfcde569
#
_cell.length_a   1.000
_cell.length_b   1.000
_cell.length_c   1.000
_cell.angle_alpha   90.00
_cell.angle_beta   90.00
_cell.angle_gamma   90.00
#
_symmetry.space_group_name_H-M   'P 1'
#
loop_
_entity.id
_entity.type
_entity.pdbx_description
1 polymer ?
#
loop_
_entity_poly.entity_id
_entity_poly.type
_entity_poly.pdbx_seq_one_letter_code
_entity_poly.pdbx_strand_id
1 'polypeptide(L)'
;LQVHPPQSICQILDAEPKTELWYIAHAGPGSVIYYGLKNGIDKDEFRKSINEENLHDKIKSFSVKCGDFIFLPSGCLHAIGEGIVIFEIQQNSDTTYRVYDWGRMGIDGKPRTLHKDEALMCIDFEDNEPLMGNYNSGSLVRCPYFNVDILSVGSGDEKKLEKGSRFSIYCLVEGSLDIYDQKIKTGDSFILPASEKNVLIDFTGNSETKIIRITMPYQYIDLP
;
A
#
# COMPACT_ATOMS: atom_id res chain seq x y z
N LEU A 1 13.56 2.79 -6.10
CA LEU A 1 13.11 3.99 -5.46
C LEU A 1 12.22 4.78 -6.41
N GLN A 2 11.02 5.13 -5.99
CA GLN A 2 9.97 5.68 -6.83
C GLN A 2 9.12 6.73 -6.09
N VAL A 3 8.38 7.50 -6.85
CA VAL A 3 7.36 8.43 -6.37
C VAL A 3 6.16 8.43 -7.32
N HIS A 4 4.98 8.65 -6.78
CA HIS A 4 3.75 8.84 -7.56
C HIS A 4 3.34 10.30 -7.57
N PRO A 5 2.83 10.83 -8.70
CA PRO A 5 2.49 12.25 -8.81
C PRO A 5 1.34 12.62 -7.86
N PRO A 6 1.47 13.72 -7.12
CA PRO A 6 0.33 14.29 -6.39
C PRO A 6 -0.67 14.91 -7.36
N GLN A 7 -1.94 15.01 -6.95
CA GLN A 7 -3.04 15.55 -7.78
C GLN A 7 -2.70 16.90 -8.41
N SER A 8 -1.96 17.75 -7.69
CA SER A 8 -1.58 19.11 -8.16
C SER A 8 -0.64 19.11 -9.36
N ILE A 9 0.08 18.02 -9.61
CA ILE A 9 1.07 17.90 -10.71
C ILE A 9 0.54 17.06 -11.88
N CYS A 10 -0.53 16.29 -11.67
CA CYS A 10 -1.03 15.34 -12.65
C CYS A 10 -1.37 15.96 -14.01
N GLN A 11 -1.97 17.16 -14.04
CA GLN A 11 -2.28 17.84 -15.31
C GLN A 11 -1.04 18.28 -16.07
N ILE A 12 0.05 18.62 -15.37
CA ILE A 12 1.30 19.08 -15.98
C ILE A 12 2.04 17.92 -16.64
N LEU A 13 1.97 16.72 -16.01
CA LEU A 13 2.69 15.52 -16.44
C LEU A 13 1.84 14.56 -17.28
N ASP A 14 0.57 14.90 -17.56
CA ASP A 14 -0.40 13.98 -18.17
C ASP A 14 -0.41 12.62 -17.45
N ALA A 15 -0.65 12.65 -16.17
CA ALA A 15 -0.47 11.55 -15.24
C ALA A 15 -1.65 11.39 -14.28
N GLU A 16 -1.71 10.31 -13.54
CA GLU A 16 -2.73 10.02 -12.54
C GLU A 16 -2.12 9.89 -11.14
N PRO A 17 -2.79 10.41 -10.09
CA PRO A 17 -2.29 10.31 -8.73
C PRO A 17 -2.38 8.86 -8.23
N LYS A 18 -1.46 8.47 -7.34
CA LYS A 18 -1.43 7.13 -6.79
C LYS A 18 -1.06 7.16 -5.31
N THR A 19 -2.07 7.21 -4.47
CA THR A 19 -1.94 7.01 -3.02
C THR A 19 -2.08 5.54 -2.71
N GLU A 20 -1.25 5.02 -1.81
CA GLU A 20 -1.15 3.59 -1.49
C GLU A 20 -1.23 3.33 0.02
N LEU A 21 -1.56 2.10 0.35
CA LEU A 21 -1.31 1.49 1.65
C LEU A 21 -0.66 0.14 1.42
N TRP A 22 0.45 -0.12 2.09
CA TRP A 22 1.08 -1.42 2.14
C TRP A 22 0.77 -2.11 3.47
N TYR A 23 0.36 -3.37 3.40
CA TYR A 23 0.28 -4.26 4.54
C TYR A 23 1.35 -5.34 4.38
N ILE A 24 2.22 -5.49 5.36
CA ILE A 24 3.34 -6.43 5.32
C ILE A 24 2.83 -7.84 5.63
N ALA A 25 2.67 -8.66 4.61
CA ALA A 25 2.27 -10.06 4.77
C ALA A 25 3.43 -10.95 5.23
N HIS A 26 4.65 -10.61 4.82
CA HIS A 26 5.88 -11.27 5.24
C HIS A 26 7.06 -10.29 5.23
N ALA A 27 7.95 -10.42 6.19
CA ALA A 27 9.23 -9.72 6.23
C ALA A 27 10.31 -10.67 6.76
N GLY A 28 11.41 -10.80 6.02
CA GLY A 28 12.59 -11.54 6.45
C GLY A 28 13.38 -10.80 7.53
N PRO A 29 14.36 -11.45 8.17
CA PRO A 29 15.25 -10.78 9.12
C PRO A 29 15.98 -9.60 8.47
N GLY A 30 15.91 -8.42 9.11
CA GLY A 30 16.57 -7.21 8.61
C GLY A 30 15.86 -6.50 7.46
N SER A 31 14.67 -6.94 7.07
CA SER A 31 13.86 -6.27 6.04
C SER A 31 13.53 -4.83 6.43
N VAL A 32 13.69 -3.93 5.47
CA VAL A 32 13.40 -2.50 5.61
C VAL A 32 12.56 -2.00 4.45
N ILE A 33 11.77 -0.97 4.68
CA ILE A 33 11.22 -0.11 3.66
C ILE A 33 11.97 1.21 3.64
N TYR A 34 11.93 1.89 2.49
CA TYR A 34 12.41 3.25 2.36
C TYR A 34 11.21 4.18 2.24
N TYR A 35 11.24 5.29 2.99
CA TYR A 35 10.13 6.25 3.03
C TYR A 35 10.65 7.66 3.27
N GLY A 36 10.39 8.57 2.32
CA GLY A 36 10.73 9.97 2.43
C GLY A 36 12.23 10.27 2.48
N LEU A 37 12.54 11.52 2.67
CA LEU A 37 13.91 12.03 2.75
C LEU A 37 14.34 12.23 4.20
N LYS A 38 15.63 12.17 4.47
CA LYS A 38 16.19 12.59 5.75
C LYS A 38 16.02 14.10 5.91
N ASN A 39 15.96 14.54 7.18
CA ASN A 39 15.75 15.94 7.53
C ASN A 39 16.78 16.85 6.88
N GLY A 40 16.32 17.99 6.34
CA GLY A 40 17.15 19.01 5.75
C GLY A 40 17.59 18.75 4.30
N ILE A 41 17.15 17.67 3.69
CA ILE A 41 17.42 17.41 2.27
C ILE A 41 16.44 18.20 1.42
N ASP A 42 16.93 19.23 0.73
CA ASP A 42 16.15 20.00 -0.22
C ASP A 42 16.21 19.41 -1.65
N LYS A 43 15.46 20.04 -2.55
CA LYS A 43 15.35 19.61 -3.95
C LYS A 43 16.70 19.64 -4.69
N ASP A 44 17.54 20.64 -4.43
CA ASP A 44 18.80 20.82 -5.14
C ASP A 44 19.84 19.82 -4.63
N GLU A 45 19.89 19.58 -3.33
CA GLU A 45 20.74 18.54 -2.74
C GLU A 45 20.30 17.14 -3.21
N PHE A 46 19.00 16.88 -3.25
CA PHE A 46 18.50 15.58 -3.73
C PHE A 46 18.82 15.37 -5.22
N ARG A 47 18.62 16.40 -6.08
CA ARG A 47 19.00 16.35 -7.50
C ARG A 47 20.49 16.03 -7.68
N LYS A 48 21.35 16.65 -6.89
CA LYS A 48 22.78 16.36 -6.91
C LYS A 48 23.05 14.91 -6.53
N SER A 49 22.41 14.40 -5.49
CA SER A 49 22.58 13.03 -5.02
C SER A 49 22.12 11.96 -6.04
N ILE A 50 21.08 12.25 -6.83
CA ILE A 50 20.66 11.39 -7.95
C ILE A 50 21.78 11.24 -8.98
N ASN A 51 22.48 12.32 -9.29
CA ASN A 51 23.54 12.33 -10.30
C ASN A 51 24.84 11.70 -9.79
N GLU A 52 25.12 11.80 -8.50
CA GLU A 52 26.30 11.23 -7.84
C GLU A 52 26.07 9.78 -7.38
N GLU A 53 24.88 9.23 -7.59
CA GLU A 53 24.48 7.86 -7.17
C GLU A 53 24.63 7.58 -5.66
N ASN A 54 24.58 8.63 -4.82
CA ASN A 54 24.72 8.53 -3.36
C ASN A 54 23.39 8.70 -2.60
N LEU A 55 22.30 8.28 -3.20
CA LEU A 55 20.93 8.44 -2.67
C LEU A 55 20.69 7.72 -1.35
N HIS A 56 21.39 6.61 -1.09
CA HIS A 56 21.17 5.80 0.12
C HIS A 56 21.29 6.62 1.41
N ASP A 57 22.21 7.58 1.45
CA ASP A 57 22.43 8.42 2.62
C ASP A 57 21.40 9.54 2.79
N LYS A 58 20.52 9.72 1.81
CA LYS A 58 19.51 10.79 1.77
C LYS A 58 18.10 10.33 2.11
N ILE A 59 17.87 9.02 2.18
CA ILE A 59 16.54 8.42 2.33
C ILE A 59 16.41 7.84 3.74
N LYS A 60 15.23 7.99 4.35
CA LYS A 60 14.88 7.31 5.60
C LYS A 60 14.61 5.83 5.30
N SER A 61 14.96 4.97 6.24
CA SER A 61 14.61 3.54 6.21
C SER A 61 14.01 3.11 7.53
N PHE A 62 13.00 2.23 7.46
CA PHE A 62 12.26 1.75 8.61
C PHE A 62 12.26 0.22 8.60
N SER A 63 12.68 -0.39 9.71
CA SER A 63 12.52 -1.83 9.89
C SER A 63 11.05 -2.20 9.96
N VAL A 64 10.67 -3.28 9.27
CA VAL A 64 9.29 -3.76 9.24
C VAL A 64 9.21 -5.23 9.58
N LYS A 65 8.04 -5.65 10.06
CA LYS A 65 7.70 -7.04 10.37
C LYS A 65 6.31 -7.38 9.84
N CYS A 66 6.00 -8.66 9.81
CA CYS A 66 4.66 -9.13 9.45
C CYS A 66 3.56 -8.46 10.31
N GLY A 67 2.50 -8.02 9.67
CA GLY A 67 1.38 -7.30 10.27
C GLY A 67 1.54 -5.77 10.33
N ASP A 68 2.71 -5.23 10.02
CA ASP A 68 2.88 -3.78 9.90
C ASP A 68 2.11 -3.26 8.68
N PHE A 69 1.62 -2.03 8.78
CA PHE A 69 1.08 -1.30 7.65
C PHE A 69 1.77 0.06 7.51
N ILE A 70 1.84 0.54 6.28
CA ILE A 70 2.45 1.82 5.94
C ILE A 70 1.54 2.54 4.94
N PHE A 71 1.16 3.78 5.25
CA PHE A 71 0.41 4.63 4.33
C PHE A 71 1.36 5.51 3.52
N LEU A 72 1.18 5.52 2.22
CA LEU A 72 2.03 6.17 1.21
C LEU A 72 1.18 7.18 0.42
N PRO A 73 1.07 8.42 0.87
CA PRO A 73 0.41 9.45 0.06
C PRO A 73 1.19 9.69 -1.22
N SER A 74 0.48 10.07 -2.29
CA SER A 74 1.12 10.54 -3.53
C SER A 74 2.07 11.71 -3.22
N GLY A 75 3.23 11.75 -3.89
CA GLY A 75 4.33 12.67 -3.57
C GLY A 75 5.38 12.10 -2.62
N CYS A 76 5.07 11.02 -1.91
CA CYS A 76 6.03 10.37 -1.03
C CYS A 76 7.03 9.53 -1.83
N LEU A 77 8.32 9.75 -1.57
CA LEU A 77 9.40 8.92 -2.11
C LEU A 77 9.49 7.61 -1.32
N HIS A 78 9.45 6.44 -2.01
CA HIS A 78 9.42 5.16 -1.32
C HIS A 78 10.04 4.01 -2.12
N ALA A 79 10.38 2.93 -1.42
CA ALA A 79 10.77 1.66 -2.00
C ALA A 79 10.59 0.51 -1.02
N ILE A 80 10.38 -0.69 -1.57
CA ILE A 80 10.35 -1.95 -0.82
C ILE A 80 11.76 -2.54 -0.81
N GLY A 81 12.26 -2.90 0.36
CA GLY A 81 13.50 -3.63 0.53
C GLY A 81 13.36 -5.12 0.25
N GLU A 82 14.44 -5.84 0.41
CA GLU A 82 14.52 -7.27 0.16
C GLU A 82 13.73 -8.09 1.21
N GLY A 83 13.19 -9.23 0.79
CA GLY A 83 12.56 -10.21 1.68
C GLY A 83 11.16 -9.85 2.16
N ILE A 84 10.50 -8.89 1.54
CA ILE A 84 9.18 -8.41 1.92
C ILE A 84 8.12 -8.90 0.92
N VAL A 85 6.97 -9.35 1.45
CA VAL A 85 5.73 -9.59 0.69
C VAL A 85 4.67 -8.66 1.24
N ILE A 86 3.97 -7.96 0.37
CA ILE A 86 2.93 -6.99 0.73
C ILE A 86 1.58 -7.31 0.08
N PHE A 87 0.51 -6.88 0.75
CA PHE A 87 -0.75 -6.53 0.09
C PHE A 87 -0.72 -5.03 -0.15
N GLU A 88 -0.79 -4.63 -1.41
CA GLU A 88 -0.83 -3.22 -1.82
C GLU A 88 -2.26 -2.82 -2.16
N ILE A 89 -2.77 -1.82 -1.48
CA ILE A 89 -4.05 -1.17 -1.73
C ILE A 89 -3.77 0.22 -2.27
N GLN A 90 -4.22 0.53 -3.48
CA GLN A 90 -3.86 1.76 -4.18
C GLN A 90 -5.04 2.37 -4.95
N GLN A 91 -4.88 3.66 -5.33
CA GLN A 91 -5.73 4.23 -6.37
C GLN A 91 -5.51 3.48 -7.69
N ASN A 92 -6.54 3.47 -8.55
CA ASN A 92 -6.45 2.84 -9.88
C ASN A 92 -5.60 3.69 -10.83
N SER A 93 -4.29 3.57 -10.68
CA SER A 93 -3.27 4.25 -11.49
C SER A 93 -2.05 3.34 -11.64
N ASP A 94 -1.39 3.41 -12.77
CA ASP A 94 -0.12 2.74 -13.04
C ASP A 94 1.06 3.71 -13.15
N THR A 95 0.81 5.02 -12.94
CA THR A 95 1.84 6.04 -13.05
C THR A 95 2.88 5.90 -11.95
N THR A 96 4.12 5.68 -12.35
CA THR A 96 5.26 5.52 -11.44
C THR A 96 6.49 6.22 -12.01
N TYR A 97 7.04 7.18 -11.28
CA TYR A 97 8.30 7.83 -11.62
C TYR A 97 9.44 7.23 -10.81
N ARG A 98 10.29 6.48 -11.51
CA ARG A 98 11.44 5.80 -10.90
C ARG A 98 12.63 6.72 -10.84
N VAL A 99 13.15 6.92 -9.63
CA VAL A 99 14.31 7.78 -9.36
C VAL A 99 15.60 7.00 -9.44
N TYR A 100 15.60 5.79 -8.87
CA TYR A 100 16.76 4.92 -8.74
C TYR A 100 16.33 3.45 -8.68
N ASP A 101 17.14 2.55 -9.18
CA ASP A 101 16.77 1.13 -9.28
C ASP A 101 17.88 0.14 -8.88
N TRP A 102 18.88 0.59 -8.12
CA TRP A 102 20.00 -0.25 -7.64
C TRP A 102 20.68 -1.09 -8.74
N GLY A 103 20.72 -0.58 -9.96
CA GLY A 103 21.32 -1.29 -11.11
C GLY A 103 20.54 -2.53 -11.55
N ARG A 104 19.27 -2.72 -11.13
CA ARG A 104 18.45 -3.88 -11.51
C ARG A 104 18.18 -3.90 -13.03
N MET A 105 18.27 -5.10 -13.59
CA MET A 105 17.87 -5.35 -14.97
C MET A 105 16.39 -5.74 -15.03
N GLY A 106 15.71 -5.25 -16.04
CA GLY A 106 14.36 -5.69 -16.39
C GLY A 106 14.35 -7.12 -16.95
N ILE A 107 13.15 -7.64 -17.21
CA ILE A 107 12.94 -8.98 -17.78
C ILE A 107 13.61 -9.10 -19.18
N ASP A 108 13.71 -7.98 -19.88
CA ASP A 108 14.36 -7.85 -21.21
C ASP A 108 15.89 -7.75 -21.15
N GLY A 109 16.49 -7.84 -19.95
CA GLY A 109 17.92 -7.73 -19.72
C GLY A 109 18.48 -6.31 -19.83
N LYS A 110 17.62 -5.28 -19.86
CA LYS A 110 18.02 -3.87 -19.90
C LYS A 110 17.72 -3.17 -18.57
N PRO A 111 18.46 -2.13 -18.20
CA PRO A 111 18.09 -1.28 -17.08
C PRO A 111 16.69 -0.68 -17.28
N ARG A 112 15.89 -0.63 -16.21
CA ARG A 112 14.58 0.03 -16.26
C ARG A 112 14.75 1.55 -16.42
N THR A 113 13.84 2.17 -17.17
CA THR A 113 13.85 3.62 -17.39
C THR A 113 13.74 4.37 -16.07
N LEU A 114 14.56 5.41 -15.91
CA LEU A 114 14.49 6.36 -14.81
C LEU A 114 13.79 7.65 -15.27
N HIS A 115 12.99 8.25 -14.39
CA HIS A 115 12.16 9.44 -14.64
C HIS A 115 12.57 10.53 -13.64
N LYS A 116 13.83 10.97 -13.71
CA LYS A 116 14.45 11.82 -12.69
C LYS A 116 13.80 13.22 -12.60
N ASP A 117 13.49 13.82 -13.74
CA ASP A 117 12.91 15.17 -13.78
C ASP A 117 11.45 15.19 -13.34
N GLU A 118 10.65 14.22 -13.82
CA GLU A 118 9.26 14.05 -13.40
C GLU A 118 9.17 13.74 -11.90
N ALA A 119 10.05 12.89 -11.40
CA ALA A 119 10.11 12.56 -9.98
C ALA A 119 10.43 13.79 -9.11
N LEU A 120 11.39 14.64 -9.53
CA LEU A 120 11.72 15.89 -8.84
C LEU A 120 10.57 16.92 -8.82
N MET A 121 9.61 16.80 -9.73
CA MET A 121 8.38 17.60 -9.70
C MET A 121 7.34 17.05 -8.73
N CYS A 122 7.38 15.74 -8.48
CA CYS A 122 6.38 15.04 -7.68
C CYS A 122 6.74 14.90 -6.20
N ILE A 123 8.04 14.82 -5.88
CA ILE A 123 8.48 14.59 -4.50
C ILE A 123 8.05 15.72 -3.58
N ASP A 124 7.42 15.32 -2.46
CA ASP A 124 7.22 16.18 -1.30
C ASP A 124 8.54 16.25 -0.52
N PHE A 125 9.14 17.43 -0.47
CA PHE A 125 10.39 17.70 0.25
C PHE A 125 10.16 18.12 1.70
N GLU A 126 8.92 18.19 2.16
CA GLU A 126 8.65 18.42 3.57
C GLU A 126 8.99 17.15 4.37
N ASP A 127 9.44 17.35 5.59
CA ASP A 127 9.78 16.24 6.48
C ASP A 127 8.51 15.60 7.06
N ASN A 128 8.03 14.57 6.40
CA ASN A 128 6.86 13.82 6.81
C ASN A 128 7.28 12.48 7.42
N GLU A 129 6.81 12.19 8.63
CA GLU A 129 6.91 10.87 9.21
C GLU A 129 5.81 9.96 8.65
N PRO A 130 6.11 8.66 8.37
CA PRO A 130 5.10 7.76 7.84
C PRO A 130 3.99 7.48 8.85
N LEU A 131 2.74 7.49 8.37
CA LEU A 131 1.67 6.84 9.11
C LEU A 131 1.86 5.33 8.99
N MET A 132 2.37 4.72 10.04
CA MET A 132 2.60 3.28 10.10
C MET A 132 2.25 2.71 11.47
N GLY A 133 2.00 1.41 11.52
CA GLY A 133 1.64 0.74 12.77
C GLY A 133 1.46 -0.75 12.58
N ASN A 134 1.06 -1.43 13.65
CA ASN A 134 0.74 -2.85 13.67
C ASN A 134 -0.49 -3.06 14.55
N TYR A 135 -1.63 -3.36 13.93
CA TYR A 135 -2.88 -3.57 14.64
C TYR A 135 -3.43 -4.97 14.33
N ASN A 136 -3.89 -5.65 15.37
CA ASN A 136 -4.56 -6.94 15.18
C ASN A 136 -6.01 -6.79 14.68
N SER A 137 -6.66 -5.67 15.01
CA SER A 137 -8.04 -5.37 14.59
C SER A 137 -8.29 -3.87 14.64
N GLY A 138 -9.09 -3.37 13.71
CA GLY A 138 -9.55 -1.99 13.66
C GLY A 138 -9.18 -1.27 12.38
N SER A 139 -9.26 0.06 12.41
CA SER A 139 -8.96 0.90 11.26
C SER A 139 -7.46 1.05 11.06
N LEU A 140 -6.97 0.73 9.86
CA LEU A 140 -5.61 1.02 9.46
C LEU A 140 -5.50 2.42 8.86
N VAL A 141 -6.37 2.74 7.89
CA VAL A 141 -6.36 4.03 7.18
C VAL A 141 -7.78 4.47 6.83
N ARG A 142 -8.00 5.76 6.89
CA ARG A 142 -9.14 6.49 6.32
C ARG A 142 -8.58 7.63 5.48
N CYS A 143 -8.75 7.55 4.16
CA CYS A 143 -8.32 8.60 3.25
C CYS A 143 -9.41 8.93 2.23
N PRO A 144 -9.28 9.98 1.42
CA PRO A 144 -10.29 10.33 0.42
C PRO A 144 -10.55 9.24 -0.63
N TYR A 145 -9.64 8.29 -0.82
CA TYR A 145 -9.68 7.33 -1.92
C TYR A 145 -10.16 5.94 -1.49
N PHE A 146 -9.82 5.52 -0.27
CA PHE A 146 -10.21 4.22 0.29
C PHE A 146 -10.18 4.23 1.82
N ASN A 147 -10.94 3.33 2.40
CA ASN A 147 -10.86 2.98 3.81
C ASN A 147 -10.32 1.56 3.92
N VAL A 148 -9.41 1.32 4.84
CA VAL A 148 -8.84 -0.01 5.08
C VAL A 148 -8.96 -0.36 6.55
N ASP A 149 -9.55 -1.52 6.82
CA ASP A 149 -9.66 -2.12 8.15
C ASP A 149 -8.94 -3.46 8.18
N ILE A 150 -8.39 -3.84 9.32
CA ILE A 150 -8.00 -5.21 9.63
C ILE A 150 -9.04 -5.83 10.57
N LEU A 151 -9.51 -7.00 10.24
CA LEU A 151 -10.46 -7.78 11.02
C LEU A 151 -9.76 -9.04 11.50
N SER A 152 -9.84 -9.31 12.81
CA SER A 152 -9.35 -10.54 13.40
C SER A 152 -10.53 -11.31 13.95
N VAL A 153 -10.56 -12.62 13.67
CA VAL A 153 -11.65 -13.52 14.08
C VAL A 153 -11.05 -14.79 14.66
N GLY A 154 -11.52 -15.18 15.82
CA GLY A 154 -11.12 -16.41 16.49
C GLY A 154 -11.54 -17.65 15.72
N SER A 155 -10.86 -18.77 15.99
CA SER A 155 -11.22 -20.08 15.44
C SER A 155 -12.63 -20.50 15.90
N GLY A 156 -13.44 -20.95 14.94
CA GLY A 156 -14.80 -21.41 15.20
C GLY A 156 -15.85 -20.34 15.46
N ASP A 157 -15.49 -19.07 15.30
CA ASP A 157 -16.45 -17.98 15.39
C ASP A 157 -17.18 -17.80 14.05
N GLU A 158 -18.50 -17.68 14.12
CA GLU A 158 -19.28 -17.18 12.99
C GLU A 158 -19.27 -15.65 13.01
N LYS A 159 -18.78 -15.03 11.95
CA LYS A 159 -18.87 -13.58 11.80
C LYS A 159 -19.71 -13.20 10.59
N LYS A 160 -20.68 -12.36 10.86
CA LYS A 160 -21.48 -11.76 9.81
C LYS A 160 -20.76 -10.56 9.26
N LEU A 161 -20.47 -10.55 7.96
CA LEU A 161 -20.00 -9.33 7.31
C LEU A 161 -21.16 -8.35 7.16
N GLU A 162 -21.00 -7.16 7.74
CA GLU A 162 -22.01 -6.13 7.66
C GLU A 162 -22.12 -5.60 6.22
N LYS A 163 -23.36 -5.45 5.78
CA LYS A 163 -23.69 -4.84 4.52
C LYS A 163 -23.27 -3.38 4.49
N GLY A 164 -22.39 -3.01 3.54
CA GLY A 164 -22.17 -1.63 3.15
C GLY A 164 -23.20 -1.16 2.11
N SER A 165 -23.35 0.14 1.93
CA SER A 165 -24.09 0.73 0.79
C SER A 165 -23.36 0.54 -0.54
N ARG A 166 -22.12 0.10 -0.50
CA ARG A 166 -21.22 -0.13 -1.64
C ARG A 166 -20.58 -1.50 -1.52
N PHE A 167 -19.93 -1.97 -2.60
CA PHE A 167 -19.13 -3.18 -2.56
C PHE A 167 -17.95 -3.03 -1.58
N SER A 168 -17.45 -4.16 -1.11
CA SER A 168 -16.24 -4.24 -0.31
C SER A 168 -15.30 -5.29 -0.91
N ILE A 169 -14.00 -5.03 -0.84
CA ILE A 169 -12.98 -6.01 -1.21
C ILE A 169 -12.38 -6.56 0.08
N TYR A 170 -12.16 -7.87 0.10
CA TYR A 170 -11.57 -8.58 1.22
C TYR A 170 -10.33 -9.34 0.75
N CYS A 171 -9.24 -9.23 1.51
CA CYS A 171 -8.00 -9.97 1.26
C CYS A 171 -7.65 -10.77 2.50
N LEU A 172 -7.52 -12.09 2.37
CA LEU A 172 -7.19 -12.97 3.47
C LEU A 172 -5.67 -12.95 3.70
N VAL A 173 -5.23 -12.40 4.83
CA VAL A 173 -3.80 -12.24 5.15
C VAL A 173 -3.28 -13.33 6.06
N GLU A 174 -4.14 -14.00 6.83
CA GLU A 174 -3.80 -15.12 7.70
C GLU A 174 -5.00 -16.06 7.91
N GLY A 175 -4.78 -17.37 7.92
CA GLY A 175 -5.82 -18.37 8.20
C GLY A 175 -6.61 -18.86 6.99
N SER A 176 -7.83 -19.30 7.24
CA SER A 176 -8.79 -19.75 6.21
C SER A 176 -10.23 -19.48 6.65
N LEU A 177 -11.11 -19.34 5.67
CA LEU A 177 -12.55 -19.19 5.89
C LEU A 177 -13.32 -19.85 4.75
N ASP A 178 -14.58 -20.19 4.99
CA ASP A 178 -15.49 -20.65 3.97
C ASP A 178 -16.60 -19.61 3.72
N ILE A 179 -16.82 -19.29 2.44
CA ILE A 179 -17.91 -18.43 1.99
C ILE A 179 -18.77 -19.25 1.04
N TYR A 180 -20.01 -19.50 1.40
CA TYR A 180 -20.86 -20.47 0.71
C TYR A 180 -20.11 -21.82 0.59
N ASP A 181 -19.97 -22.35 -0.60
CA ASP A 181 -19.28 -23.60 -0.88
C ASP A 181 -17.79 -23.39 -1.29
N GLN A 182 -17.24 -22.19 -1.05
CA GLN A 182 -15.87 -21.84 -1.49
C GLN A 182 -14.94 -21.65 -0.31
N LYS A 183 -13.82 -22.34 -0.35
CA LYS A 183 -12.74 -22.20 0.63
C LYS A 183 -11.79 -21.08 0.20
N ILE A 184 -11.66 -20.07 1.04
CA ILE A 184 -10.75 -18.92 0.89
C ILE A 184 -9.57 -19.15 1.85
N LYS A 185 -8.36 -18.94 1.36
CA LYS A 185 -7.11 -19.13 2.11
C LYS A 185 -6.20 -17.92 2.01
N THR A 186 -5.19 -17.87 2.85
CA THR A 186 -4.18 -16.80 2.83
C THR A 186 -3.67 -16.53 1.42
N GLY A 187 -3.69 -15.26 0.99
CA GLY A 187 -3.36 -14.79 -0.34
C GLY A 187 -4.55 -14.60 -1.28
N ASP A 188 -5.70 -15.22 -0.97
CA ASP A 188 -6.91 -15.05 -1.77
C ASP A 188 -7.60 -13.71 -1.46
N SER A 189 -8.31 -13.19 -2.48
CA SER A 189 -9.13 -11.98 -2.37
C SER A 189 -10.50 -12.23 -3.00
N PHE A 190 -11.53 -11.57 -2.45
CA PHE A 190 -12.88 -11.62 -2.99
C PHE A 190 -13.59 -10.28 -2.88
N ILE A 191 -14.60 -10.09 -3.72
CA ILE A 191 -15.45 -8.90 -3.71
C ILE A 191 -16.83 -9.30 -3.15
N LEU A 192 -17.33 -8.52 -2.20
CA LEU A 192 -18.69 -8.62 -1.72
C LEU A 192 -19.50 -7.48 -2.35
N PRO A 193 -20.44 -7.78 -3.28
CA PRO A 193 -21.28 -6.77 -3.91
C PRO A 193 -22.20 -6.08 -2.90
N ALA A 194 -22.58 -4.84 -3.17
CA ALA A 194 -23.54 -4.09 -2.35
C ALA A 194 -24.95 -4.71 -2.32
N SER A 195 -25.29 -5.51 -3.32
CA SER A 195 -26.58 -6.24 -3.41
C SER A 195 -26.68 -7.39 -2.41
N GLU A 196 -25.54 -7.97 -2.00
CA GLU A 196 -25.55 -9.07 -1.07
C GLU A 196 -26.00 -8.65 0.33
N LYS A 197 -26.97 -9.38 0.87
CA LYS A 197 -27.51 -9.13 2.21
C LYS A 197 -27.03 -10.27 3.14
N ASN A 198 -26.27 -9.92 4.16
CA ASN A 198 -25.93 -10.85 5.25
C ASN A 198 -25.14 -12.08 4.79
N VAL A 199 -23.93 -11.90 4.29
CA VAL A 199 -23.02 -13.00 4.04
C VAL A 199 -22.52 -13.54 5.38
N LEU A 200 -22.87 -14.80 5.67
CA LEU A 200 -22.27 -15.56 6.76
C LEU A 200 -20.92 -16.07 6.28
N ILE A 201 -19.90 -15.81 7.06
CA ILE A 201 -18.57 -16.39 6.86
C ILE A 201 -18.34 -17.39 7.99
N ASP A 202 -18.03 -18.59 7.62
CA ASP A 202 -17.59 -19.62 8.54
C ASP A 202 -16.05 -19.64 8.58
N PHE A 203 -15.51 -19.39 9.78
CA PHE A 203 -14.07 -19.41 10.02
C PHE A 203 -13.65 -20.82 10.43
N THR A 204 -13.38 -21.66 9.45
CA THR A 204 -13.14 -23.11 9.60
C THR A 204 -11.74 -23.50 10.06
N GLY A 205 -10.84 -22.53 10.25
CA GLY A 205 -9.46 -22.80 10.68
C GLY A 205 -9.34 -23.07 12.18
N ASN A 206 -8.32 -23.81 12.58
CA ASN A 206 -7.95 -24.01 14.00
C ASN A 206 -7.10 -22.86 14.58
N SER A 207 -6.92 -21.75 13.82
CA SER A 207 -6.12 -20.60 14.18
C SER A 207 -6.91 -19.30 13.95
N GLU A 208 -6.42 -18.23 14.54
CA GLU A 208 -6.91 -16.89 14.26
C GLU A 208 -6.85 -16.58 12.76
N THR A 209 -7.92 -15.98 12.25
CA THR A 209 -8.01 -15.56 10.85
C THR A 209 -7.99 -14.03 10.77
N LYS A 210 -7.12 -13.49 9.92
CA LYS A 210 -7.01 -12.03 9.69
C LYS A 210 -7.37 -11.68 8.26
N ILE A 211 -8.20 -10.65 8.13
CA ILE A 211 -8.74 -10.20 6.84
C ILE A 211 -8.59 -8.69 6.73
N ILE A 212 -8.03 -8.22 5.64
CA ILE A 212 -8.11 -6.82 5.24
C ILE A 212 -9.47 -6.59 4.57
N ARG A 213 -10.20 -5.58 5.03
CA ARG A 213 -11.40 -5.08 4.38
C ARG A 213 -11.13 -3.71 3.78
N ILE A 214 -11.45 -3.55 2.50
CA ILE A 214 -11.29 -2.31 1.75
C ILE A 214 -12.69 -1.82 1.34
N THR A 215 -12.99 -0.56 1.63
CA THR A 215 -14.27 0.07 1.28
C THR A 215 -14.03 1.45 0.68
N MET A 216 -15.00 1.91 -0.14
CA MET A 216 -14.98 3.25 -0.70
C MET A 216 -15.46 4.27 0.33
N PRO A 217 -14.82 5.46 0.44
CA PRO A 217 -15.30 6.55 1.29
C PRO A 217 -16.67 7.08 0.83
N TYR A 218 -17.47 7.56 1.75
CA TYR A 218 -18.80 8.12 1.44
C TYR A 218 -18.75 9.39 0.59
N GLN A 219 -17.65 10.13 0.61
CA GLN A 219 -17.49 11.41 -0.07
C GLN A 219 -17.47 11.34 -1.61
N TYR A 220 -17.34 10.14 -2.19
CA TYR A 220 -17.35 9.95 -3.65
C TYR A 220 -18.76 9.86 -4.27
N ILE A 221 -19.84 10.18 -3.53
CA ILE A 221 -21.20 10.09 -4.06
C ILE A 221 -21.54 11.28 -4.96
N ASP A 222 -20.84 12.40 -4.80
CA ASP A 222 -21.18 13.69 -5.43
C ASP A 222 -20.16 14.17 -6.49
N LEU A 223 -19.35 13.29 -7.05
CA LEU A 223 -18.57 13.65 -8.23
C LEU A 223 -19.41 13.37 -9.48
N PRO A 224 -19.68 14.39 -10.32
CA PRO A 224 -20.47 14.28 -11.53
C PRO A 224 -19.84 13.33 -12.56
#